data_e5b4a92afde788921f726781df01d086
#
_entry.id   e5b4a92afde788921f726781df01d086
#
_cell.length_a   1.000
_cell.length_b   1.000
_cell.length_c   1.000
_cell.angle_alpha   90.00
_cell.angle_beta   90.00
_cell.angle_gamma   90.00
#
_symmetry.space_group_name_H-M   'P 1'
#
loop_
_entity.id
_entity.type
_entity.pdbx_description
1 polymer ?
#
loop_
_entity_poly.entity_id
_entity_poly.type
_entity_poly.pdbx_seq_one_letter_code
_entity_poly.pdbx_strand_id
1 'polypeptide(L)'
;MGTEQSRGAPLKPLDDPTPLTGPTIDVGVRIGWLLRMARLTAPERPAHRLGDMVTRLEWLGLRTSTSSLHRIETGAVRDDRVVAAYEEALALAPHSLRASIDIVCRTFPYSPVDRAPVHRVASPEEMSRLHEPVLAGDAVGGQWREWARAMAQQGNVGLPVDQARDRVSALMGELVRSHGTSYLIRYDALATLRRSAWGGVVREAAEAVLADPHVQMPNDVMSAVGEAFDDDTRSWMVDLLGDPRELLVEGAAIGLGVMAEAHAAPGFWAPVLDRVVAHYNAVAQDQGERWRWLSHVLRLVPADELAAVRGDVAHPPSPVGESLRPAGREALVRACQVHAEESSAALGLPYQPLLARLLFEVVGEGRSSRSHASALLLGALPGLRRVAVDAVLSIAESHPDPSVRERATSRGASLVHDYLPPTVRRRLQEADELSAREAAWLAIAGEQVDEAVLRRCLRTSDQLFGPGRVLSVIGIAGSPVLGEILEEPGWSDEVRGAAAWWVRTGTRLVDPQPGATDG
;
A
#
# COMPACT_ATOMS: atom_id res chain seq x y z
N MET A 1 46.23 -15.55 -9.63
CA MET A 1 45.47 -16.82 -9.75
C MET A 1 44.01 -16.45 -9.85
N GLY A 2 43.46 -16.48 -11.08
CA GLY A 2 42.09 -16.13 -11.35
C GLY A 2 41.18 -17.27 -10.90
N THR A 3 40.24 -16.96 -10.02
CA THR A 3 39.13 -17.84 -9.69
C THR A 3 38.18 -17.90 -10.90
N GLU A 4 38.21 -19.01 -11.64
CA GLU A 4 37.18 -19.35 -12.62
C GLU A 4 35.82 -19.38 -11.90
N GLN A 5 35.05 -18.33 -12.10
CA GLN A 5 33.63 -18.35 -11.79
C GLN A 5 32.98 -19.41 -12.67
N SER A 6 32.64 -20.56 -12.09
CA SER A 6 31.79 -21.56 -12.72
C SER A 6 30.49 -20.87 -13.15
N ARG A 7 30.38 -20.56 -14.43
CA ARG A 7 29.20 -19.96 -15.07
C ARG A 7 28.06 -20.98 -15.05
N GLY A 8 27.20 -20.89 -14.05
CA GLY A 8 25.86 -21.49 -14.14
C GLY A 8 25.13 -20.96 -15.36
N ALA A 9 24.14 -21.70 -15.89
CA ALA A 9 23.32 -21.22 -16.99
C ALA A 9 22.73 -19.83 -16.64
N PRO A 10 22.74 -18.86 -17.59
CA PRO A 10 22.23 -17.53 -17.34
C PRO A 10 20.77 -17.60 -16.85
N LEU A 11 20.46 -16.86 -15.81
CA LEU A 11 19.10 -16.75 -15.27
C LEU A 11 18.15 -16.27 -16.37
N LYS A 12 17.21 -17.11 -16.77
CA LYS A 12 16.17 -16.71 -17.72
C LYS A 12 15.30 -15.62 -17.06
N PRO A 13 15.17 -14.43 -17.66
CA PRO A 13 14.28 -13.39 -17.16
C PRO A 13 12.83 -13.91 -17.06
N LEU A 14 12.12 -13.44 -16.03
CA LEU A 14 10.68 -13.69 -15.88
C LEU A 14 9.89 -12.50 -16.41
N ASP A 15 8.83 -12.82 -17.11
CA ASP A 15 7.87 -11.82 -17.58
C ASP A 15 6.44 -12.33 -17.31
N ASP A 16 5.54 -11.43 -17.02
CA ASP A 16 4.12 -11.73 -16.82
C ASP A 16 3.44 -11.72 -18.20
N PRO A 17 2.91 -12.87 -18.68
CA PRO A 17 2.35 -12.98 -20.03
C PRO A 17 0.97 -12.32 -20.19
N THR A 18 0.36 -11.83 -19.10
CA THR A 18 -0.95 -11.18 -19.16
C THR A 18 -0.88 -9.84 -19.91
N PRO A 19 -1.99 -9.29 -20.40
CA PRO A 19 -2.01 -7.96 -21.00
C PRO A 19 -1.39 -6.90 -20.08
N LEU A 20 -0.71 -5.90 -20.66
CA LEU A 20 -0.04 -4.84 -19.89
C LEU A 20 -1.01 -4.01 -19.04
N THR A 21 -2.27 -3.94 -19.43
CA THR A 21 -3.36 -3.25 -18.72
C THR A 21 -4.55 -4.19 -18.59
N GLY A 22 -5.40 -3.96 -17.59
CA GLY A 22 -6.62 -4.74 -17.39
C GLY A 22 -6.69 -5.48 -16.05
N PRO A 23 -7.70 -6.32 -15.85
CA PRO A 23 -8.03 -6.88 -14.53
C PRO A 23 -7.16 -8.08 -14.12
N THR A 24 -6.39 -8.66 -15.03
CA THR A 24 -5.66 -9.91 -14.78
C THR A 24 -4.16 -9.72 -14.71
N ILE A 25 -3.52 -10.43 -13.78
CA ILE A 25 -2.07 -10.56 -13.64
C ILE A 25 -1.71 -12.04 -13.45
N ASP A 26 -0.48 -12.42 -13.77
CA ASP A 26 0.05 -13.74 -13.37
C ASP A 26 0.67 -13.64 -11.96
N VAL A 27 -0.16 -13.91 -10.97
CA VAL A 27 0.24 -13.85 -9.55
C VAL A 27 1.40 -14.80 -9.26
N GLY A 28 1.39 -16.00 -9.84
CA GLY A 28 2.44 -17.00 -9.64
C GLY A 28 3.81 -16.52 -10.09
N VAL A 29 3.88 -16.02 -11.33
CA VAL A 29 5.13 -15.46 -11.89
C VAL A 29 5.62 -14.26 -11.06
N ARG A 30 4.73 -13.37 -10.63
CA ARG A 30 5.10 -12.20 -9.82
C ARG A 30 5.64 -12.57 -8.45
N ILE A 31 5.03 -13.54 -7.76
CA ILE A 31 5.53 -14.05 -6.48
C ILE A 31 6.88 -14.75 -6.69
N GLY A 32 6.98 -15.61 -7.69
CA GLY A 32 8.22 -16.30 -8.01
C GLY A 32 9.37 -15.32 -8.30
N TRP A 33 9.07 -14.26 -9.06
CA TRP A 33 10.01 -13.18 -9.32
C TRP A 33 10.42 -12.44 -8.04
N LEU A 34 9.47 -12.11 -7.16
CA LEU A 34 9.76 -11.45 -5.88
C LEU A 34 10.71 -12.29 -5.02
N LEU A 35 10.44 -13.59 -4.87
CA LEU A 35 11.30 -14.50 -4.11
C LEU A 35 12.70 -14.59 -4.73
N ARG A 36 12.79 -14.66 -6.07
CA ARG A 36 14.07 -14.62 -6.78
C ARG A 36 14.82 -13.32 -6.52
N MET A 37 14.14 -12.18 -6.58
CA MET A 37 14.75 -10.88 -6.28
C MET A 37 15.20 -10.82 -4.81
N ALA A 38 14.39 -11.29 -3.87
CA ALA A 38 14.78 -11.39 -2.47
C ALA A 38 16.10 -12.13 -2.31
N ARG A 39 16.22 -13.31 -2.92
CA ARG A 39 17.45 -14.11 -2.87
C ARG A 39 18.67 -13.41 -3.46
N LEU A 40 18.49 -12.73 -4.59
CA LEU A 40 19.59 -12.12 -5.34
C LEU A 40 20.02 -10.76 -4.76
N THR A 41 19.11 -10.01 -4.14
CA THR A 41 19.33 -8.61 -3.75
C THR A 41 19.22 -8.35 -2.25
N ALA A 42 19.11 -9.39 -1.40
CA ALA A 42 19.09 -9.23 0.05
C ALA A 42 20.34 -8.45 0.51
N PRO A 43 20.19 -7.37 1.31
CA PRO A 43 21.31 -6.47 1.63
C PRO A 43 22.43 -7.17 2.39
N GLU A 44 22.05 -7.98 3.38
CA GLU A 44 23.02 -8.61 4.28
C GLU A 44 23.48 -9.99 3.83
N ARG A 45 22.57 -10.76 3.24
CA ARG A 45 22.78 -12.18 2.95
C ARG A 45 22.28 -12.61 1.58
N PRO A 46 22.77 -12.03 0.47
CA PRO A 46 22.37 -12.49 -0.85
C PRO A 46 22.82 -13.93 -1.09
N ALA A 47 22.01 -14.69 -1.82
CA ALA A 47 22.35 -16.06 -2.23
C ALA A 47 22.27 -16.18 -3.75
N HIS A 48 23.37 -15.95 -4.45
CA HIS A 48 23.39 -15.93 -5.91
C HIS A 48 23.11 -17.31 -6.53
N ARG A 49 23.47 -18.39 -5.84
CA ARG A 49 23.22 -19.78 -6.27
C ARG A 49 22.04 -20.37 -5.53
N LEU A 50 21.20 -21.12 -6.24
CA LEU A 50 20.08 -21.85 -5.62
C LEU A 50 20.57 -22.87 -4.58
N GLY A 51 21.74 -23.50 -4.81
CA GLY A 51 22.34 -24.45 -3.85
C GLY A 51 22.64 -23.80 -2.50
N ASP A 52 23.15 -22.56 -2.50
CA ASP A 52 23.46 -21.84 -1.26
C ASP A 52 22.16 -21.57 -0.47
N MET A 53 21.08 -21.21 -1.19
CA MET A 53 19.77 -20.99 -0.57
C MET A 53 19.18 -22.29 -0.02
N VAL A 54 19.27 -23.40 -0.76
CA VAL A 54 18.83 -24.72 -0.28
C VAL A 54 19.53 -25.06 1.03
N THR A 55 20.85 -24.91 1.11
CA THR A 55 21.61 -25.15 2.34
C THR A 55 21.12 -24.31 3.52
N ARG A 56 20.84 -23.02 3.29
CA ARG A 56 20.30 -22.14 4.35
C ARG A 56 18.93 -22.60 4.83
N LEU A 57 18.03 -22.97 3.89
CA LEU A 57 16.71 -23.47 4.22
C LEU A 57 16.75 -24.79 4.99
N GLU A 58 17.70 -25.68 4.67
CA GLU A 58 17.93 -26.92 5.42
C GLU A 58 18.37 -26.65 6.85
N TRP A 59 19.22 -25.66 7.09
CA TRP A 59 19.61 -25.25 8.46
C TRP A 59 18.44 -24.71 9.28
N LEU A 60 17.44 -24.13 8.62
CA LEU A 60 16.16 -23.72 9.23
C LEU A 60 15.15 -24.87 9.34
N GLY A 61 15.57 -26.11 9.06
CA GLY A 61 14.72 -27.30 9.15
C GLY A 61 13.79 -27.52 7.94
N LEU A 62 13.91 -26.70 6.89
CA LEU A 62 13.08 -26.83 5.69
C LEU A 62 13.81 -27.61 4.59
N ARG A 63 13.48 -28.90 4.46
CA ARG A 63 14.03 -29.74 3.39
C ARG A 63 13.44 -29.38 2.04
N THR A 64 14.28 -28.99 1.10
CA THR A 64 13.92 -28.65 -0.28
C THR A 64 15.05 -29.06 -1.24
N SER A 65 14.83 -28.89 -2.53
CA SER A 65 15.85 -29.12 -3.57
C SER A 65 15.99 -27.91 -4.48
N THR A 66 17.10 -27.80 -5.18
CA THR A 66 17.31 -26.76 -6.19
C THR A 66 16.23 -26.76 -7.27
N SER A 67 15.74 -27.95 -7.68
CA SER A 67 14.65 -28.08 -8.64
C SER A 67 13.32 -27.56 -8.07
N SER A 68 12.99 -27.91 -6.81
CA SER A 68 11.79 -27.42 -6.15
C SER A 68 11.85 -25.90 -5.97
N LEU A 69 12.99 -25.38 -5.53
CA LEU A 69 13.19 -23.95 -5.34
C LEU A 69 13.11 -23.19 -6.66
N HIS A 70 13.67 -23.74 -7.74
CA HIS A 70 13.54 -23.18 -9.09
C HIS A 70 12.08 -23.08 -9.53
N ARG A 71 11.27 -24.12 -9.28
CA ARG A 71 9.83 -24.10 -9.60
C ARG A 71 9.07 -23.03 -8.79
N ILE A 72 9.44 -22.82 -7.54
CA ILE A 72 8.86 -21.76 -6.69
C ILE A 72 9.28 -20.39 -7.24
N GLU A 73 10.56 -20.17 -7.53
CA GLU A 73 11.05 -18.89 -8.06
C GLU A 73 10.65 -18.61 -9.52
N THR A 74 10.04 -19.56 -10.20
CA THR A 74 9.42 -19.34 -11.53
C THR A 74 7.90 -19.23 -11.47
N GLY A 75 7.31 -19.30 -10.29
CA GLY A 75 5.87 -19.21 -10.10
C GLY A 75 5.09 -20.49 -10.43
N ALA A 76 5.80 -21.59 -10.76
CA ALA A 76 5.15 -22.87 -11.10
C ALA A 76 4.57 -23.59 -9.88
N VAL A 77 5.03 -23.27 -8.68
CA VAL A 77 4.58 -23.84 -7.39
C VAL A 77 4.67 -22.77 -6.31
N ARG A 78 3.71 -22.72 -5.39
CA ARG A 78 3.76 -21.92 -4.17
C ARG A 78 3.94 -22.83 -2.96
N ASP A 79 4.79 -22.44 -2.03
CA ASP A 79 4.90 -23.06 -0.70
C ASP A 79 5.10 -21.95 0.35
N ASP A 80 4.08 -21.68 1.16
CA ASP A 80 4.08 -20.63 2.17
C ASP A 80 5.16 -20.81 3.24
N ARG A 81 5.59 -22.05 3.50
CA ARG A 81 6.71 -22.33 4.42
C ARG A 81 8.02 -21.80 3.86
N VAL A 82 8.20 -21.87 2.52
CA VAL A 82 9.36 -21.33 1.84
C VAL A 82 9.41 -19.81 1.96
N VAL A 83 8.27 -19.12 1.85
CA VAL A 83 8.22 -17.65 2.00
C VAL A 83 8.74 -17.21 3.37
N ALA A 84 8.25 -17.82 4.46
CA ALA A 84 8.70 -17.49 5.81
C ALA A 84 10.19 -17.84 6.00
N ALA A 85 10.63 -18.99 5.50
CA ALA A 85 12.03 -19.39 5.59
C ALA A 85 12.96 -18.49 4.74
N TYR A 86 12.46 -17.89 3.64
CA TYR A 86 13.22 -16.89 2.87
C TYR A 86 13.48 -15.64 3.69
N GLU A 87 12.47 -15.13 4.40
CA GLU A 87 12.62 -13.94 5.25
C GLU A 87 13.74 -14.17 6.28
N GLU A 88 13.72 -15.32 6.97
CA GLU A 88 14.71 -15.67 7.97
C GLU A 88 16.09 -15.93 7.37
N ALA A 89 16.19 -16.76 6.32
CA ALA A 89 17.45 -17.11 5.65
C ALA A 89 18.18 -15.88 5.07
N LEU A 90 17.44 -14.85 4.68
CA LEU A 90 17.95 -13.65 4.04
C LEU A 90 18.03 -12.46 5.02
N ALA A 91 17.72 -12.65 6.30
CA ALA A 91 17.67 -11.61 7.32
C ALA A 91 16.76 -10.42 6.95
N LEU A 92 15.64 -10.72 6.30
CA LEU A 92 14.62 -9.71 6.01
C LEU A 92 13.72 -9.47 7.24
N ALA A 93 13.07 -8.33 7.27
CA ALA A 93 12.08 -8.06 8.32
C ALA A 93 10.99 -9.16 8.32
N PRO A 94 10.64 -9.73 9.47
CA PRO A 94 9.60 -10.75 9.56
C PRO A 94 8.31 -10.31 8.90
N HIS A 95 7.72 -11.18 8.09
CA HIS A 95 6.48 -10.95 7.35
C HIS A 95 6.54 -9.91 6.23
N SER A 96 7.69 -9.37 5.88
CA SER A 96 7.83 -8.36 4.82
C SER A 96 7.44 -8.88 3.42
N LEU A 97 7.92 -10.06 3.04
CA LEU A 97 7.52 -10.72 1.80
C LEU A 97 6.10 -11.26 1.88
N ARG A 98 5.80 -11.89 3.01
CA ARG A 98 4.52 -12.56 3.22
C ARG A 98 3.35 -11.59 3.18
N ALA A 99 3.44 -10.42 3.82
CA ALA A 99 2.38 -9.43 3.79
C ALA A 99 2.08 -8.97 2.36
N SER A 100 3.11 -8.61 1.60
CA SER A 100 2.94 -8.20 0.19
C SER A 100 2.32 -9.31 -0.67
N ILE A 101 2.78 -10.56 -0.50
CA ILE A 101 2.26 -11.73 -1.22
C ILE A 101 0.79 -11.98 -0.86
N ASP A 102 0.44 -11.98 0.42
CA ASP A 102 -0.91 -12.26 0.89
C ASP A 102 -1.90 -11.19 0.40
N ILE A 103 -1.51 -9.90 0.39
CA ILE A 103 -2.33 -8.81 -0.15
C ILE A 103 -2.58 -9.03 -1.66
N VAL A 104 -1.53 -9.30 -2.43
CA VAL A 104 -1.68 -9.55 -3.89
C VAL A 104 -2.57 -10.77 -4.17
N CYS A 105 -2.42 -11.85 -3.40
CA CYS A 105 -3.24 -13.07 -3.54
C CYS A 105 -4.69 -12.88 -3.12
N ARG A 106 -5.01 -11.90 -2.26
CA ARG A 106 -6.40 -11.57 -1.92
C ARG A 106 -7.08 -10.77 -3.02
N THR A 107 -6.33 -9.87 -3.64
CA THR A 107 -6.84 -8.99 -4.69
C THR A 107 -7.00 -9.71 -6.03
N PHE A 108 -6.07 -10.59 -6.37
CA PHE A 108 -6.06 -11.29 -7.64
C PHE A 108 -6.18 -12.81 -7.44
N PRO A 109 -7.14 -13.46 -8.11
CA PRO A 109 -7.30 -14.91 -8.04
C PRO A 109 -6.00 -15.62 -8.41
N TYR A 110 -5.53 -16.48 -7.54
CA TYR A 110 -4.35 -17.29 -7.76
C TYR A 110 -4.74 -18.71 -8.17
N SER A 111 -4.27 -19.16 -9.31
CA SER A 111 -4.42 -20.53 -9.78
C SER A 111 -3.08 -20.99 -10.39
N PRO A 112 -2.56 -22.15 -10.05
CA PRO A 112 -3.21 -23.20 -9.27
C PRO A 112 -3.25 -22.87 -7.77
N VAL A 113 -4.32 -23.28 -7.13
CA VAL A 113 -4.45 -23.21 -5.66
C VAL A 113 -3.46 -24.20 -5.08
N ASP A 114 -2.32 -23.70 -4.68
CA ASP A 114 -1.37 -24.50 -3.96
C ASP A 114 -1.81 -24.69 -2.52
N ARG A 115 -1.23 -25.71 -1.92
CA ARG A 115 -1.51 -26.18 -0.58
C ARG A 115 -1.86 -25.02 0.33
N ALA A 116 -3.15 -24.90 0.66
CA ALA A 116 -3.59 -23.97 1.68
C ALA A 116 -2.66 -24.13 2.90
N PRO A 117 -2.19 -23.04 3.49
CA PRO A 117 -1.38 -23.17 4.70
C PRO A 117 -2.15 -24.04 5.67
N VAL A 118 -1.48 -25.05 6.24
CA VAL A 118 -2.08 -25.88 7.30
C VAL A 118 -2.38 -24.93 8.45
N HIS A 119 -3.64 -24.54 8.57
CA HIS A 119 -4.10 -23.66 9.63
C HIS A 119 -4.05 -24.45 10.94
N ARG A 120 -2.96 -24.27 11.67
CA ARG A 120 -2.85 -24.75 13.04
C ARG A 120 -3.57 -23.76 13.95
N VAL A 121 -4.61 -24.23 14.60
CA VAL A 121 -5.28 -23.49 15.67
C VAL A 121 -4.26 -23.26 16.80
N ALA A 122 -4.06 -22.00 17.20
CA ALA A 122 -3.14 -21.67 18.28
C ALA A 122 -3.64 -22.28 19.61
N SER A 123 -2.73 -22.80 20.43
CA SER A 123 -3.08 -23.27 21.77
C SER A 123 -3.47 -22.09 22.66
N PRO A 124 -4.16 -22.32 23.79
CA PRO A 124 -4.46 -21.24 24.76
C PRO A 124 -3.21 -20.49 25.21
N GLU A 125 -2.09 -21.18 25.42
CA GLU A 125 -0.82 -20.58 25.83
C GLU A 125 -0.19 -19.75 24.70
N GLU A 126 -0.32 -20.21 23.45
CA GLU A 126 0.10 -19.43 22.27
C GLU A 126 -0.76 -18.17 22.12
N MET A 127 -2.09 -18.29 22.30
CA MET A 127 -2.98 -17.13 22.28
C MET A 127 -2.64 -16.13 23.36
N SER A 128 -2.37 -16.59 24.61
CA SER A 128 -1.97 -15.69 25.70
C SER A 128 -0.70 -14.92 25.36
N ARG A 129 0.31 -15.58 24.79
CA ARG A 129 1.55 -14.93 24.34
C ARG A 129 1.34 -13.91 23.21
N LEU A 130 0.39 -14.19 22.30
CA LEU A 130 0.04 -13.26 21.23
C LEU A 130 -0.78 -12.07 21.72
N HIS A 131 -1.62 -12.28 22.75
CA HIS A 131 -2.40 -11.21 23.36
C HIS A 131 -1.54 -10.24 24.17
N GLU A 132 -0.51 -10.72 24.86
CA GLU A 132 0.30 -9.93 25.80
C GLU A 132 0.80 -8.61 25.20
N PRO A 133 1.59 -8.58 24.09
CA PRO A 133 2.09 -7.32 23.52
C PRO A 133 0.96 -6.45 22.95
N VAL A 134 -0.08 -7.07 22.38
CA VAL A 134 -1.24 -6.34 21.84
C VAL A 134 -2.04 -5.66 22.95
N LEU A 135 -2.21 -6.31 24.10
CA LEU A 135 -2.92 -5.74 25.25
C LEU A 135 -2.08 -4.69 25.96
N ALA A 136 -0.76 -4.87 26.01
CA ALA A 136 0.18 -3.90 26.56
C ALA A 136 0.28 -2.62 25.70
N GLY A 137 -0.02 -2.71 24.40
CA GLY A 137 0.07 -1.59 23.46
C GLY A 137 1.48 -1.34 22.91
N ASP A 138 2.35 -2.34 22.96
CA ASP A 138 3.74 -2.32 22.52
C ASP A 138 4.03 -3.32 21.37
N ALA A 139 2.97 -3.88 20.78
CA ALA A 139 3.08 -4.84 19.69
C ALA A 139 3.73 -4.23 18.43
N VAL A 140 4.78 -4.87 17.93
CA VAL A 140 5.35 -4.56 16.61
C VAL A 140 4.52 -5.18 15.49
N GLY A 141 4.73 -4.74 14.23
CA GLY A 141 3.94 -5.18 13.09
C GLY A 141 3.83 -6.69 12.93
N GLY A 142 4.94 -7.43 13.11
CA GLY A 142 4.94 -8.89 13.07
C GLY A 142 4.01 -9.53 14.11
N GLN A 143 4.00 -9.01 15.34
CA GLN A 143 3.12 -9.48 16.42
C GLN A 143 1.65 -9.17 16.13
N TRP A 144 1.34 -7.98 15.60
CA TRP A 144 0.00 -7.65 15.11
C TRP A 144 -0.48 -8.65 14.06
N ARG A 145 0.37 -8.99 13.10
CA ARG A 145 0.02 -9.94 12.03
C ARG A 145 -0.21 -11.35 12.56
N GLU A 146 0.66 -11.85 13.44
CA GLU A 146 0.49 -13.17 14.06
C GLU A 146 -0.77 -13.22 14.90
N TRP A 147 -1.03 -12.20 15.71
CA TRP A 147 -2.25 -12.06 16.49
C TRP A 147 -3.50 -12.07 15.57
N ALA A 148 -3.52 -11.25 14.54
CA ALA A 148 -4.64 -11.17 13.60
C ALA A 148 -4.92 -12.50 12.92
N ARG A 149 -3.88 -13.25 12.54
CA ARG A 149 -4.04 -14.60 11.94
C ARG A 149 -4.59 -15.60 12.93
N ALA A 150 -4.11 -15.60 14.16
CA ALA A 150 -4.62 -16.47 15.20
C ALA A 150 -6.08 -16.16 15.53
N MET A 151 -6.44 -14.89 15.67
CA MET A 151 -7.81 -14.42 15.84
C MET A 151 -8.71 -14.86 14.67
N ALA A 152 -8.26 -14.69 13.44
CA ALA A 152 -9.01 -15.04 12.24
C ALA A 152 -9.32 -16.55 12.13
N GLN A 153 -8.45 -17.41 12.67
CA GLN A 153 -8.62 -18.86 12.68
C GLN A 153 -9.53 -19.37 13.80
N GLN A 154 -9.72 -18.57 14.84
CA GLN A 154 -10.49 -18.96 16.03
C GLN A 154 -11.73 -18.06 16.15
N GLY A 155 -12.91 -18.64 16.04
CA GLY A 155 -14.16 -17.90 16.20
C GLY A 155 -14.39 -17.34 17.61
N ASN A 156 -13.80 -17.96 18.63
CA ASN A 156 -13.82 -17.49 20.03
C ASN A 156 -12.45 -17.74 20.66
N VAL A 157 -11.77 -16.66 21.00
CA VAL A 157 -10.40 -16.66 21.54
C VAL A 157 -10.34 -16.22 23.01
N GLY A 158 -11.48 -16.17 23.70
CA GLY A 158 -11.55 -15.71 25.09
C GLY A 158 -11.37 -14.20 25.29
N LEU A 159 -11.32 -13.42 24.19
CA LEU A 159 -11.24 -11.96 24.24
C LEU A 159 -12.65 -11.36 24.12
N PRO A 160 -13.10 -10.53 25.08
CA PRO A 160 -14.36 -9.80 24.97
C PRO A 160 -14.41 -8.93 23.70
N VAL A 161 -15.57 -8.85 23.06
CA VAL A 161 -15.75 -8.12 21.79
C VAL A 161 -15.31 -6.64 21.90
N ASP A 162 -15.63 -5.99 23.02
CA ASP A 162 -15.24 -4.60 23.25
C ASP A 162 -13.72 -4.44 23.32
N GLN A 163 -13.02 -5.35 24.02
CA GLN A 163 -11.56 -5.34 24.04
C GLN A 163 -10.97 -5.63 22.66
N ALA A 164 -11.57 -6.55 21.89
CA ALA A 164 -11.15 -6.79 20.52
C ALA A 164 -11.33 -5.54 19.64
N ARG A 165 -12.45 -4.82 19.78
CA ARG A 165 -12.71 -3.56 19.08
C ARG A 165 -11.66 -2.49 19.43
N ASP A 166 -11.31 -2.34 20.72
CA ASP A 166 -10.28 -1.40 21.16
C ASP A 166 -8.92 -1.72 20.54
N ARG A 167 -8.55 -3.01 20.47
CA ARG A 167 -7.27 -3.43 19.87
C ARG A 167 -7.28 -3.22 18.35
N VAL A 168 -8.39 -3.49 17.68
CA VAL A 168 -8.55 -3.20 16.24
C VAL A 168 -8.46 -1.69 15.99
N SER A 169 -9.06 -0.86 16.83
CA SER A 169 -8.93 0.61 16.74
C SER A 169 -7.48 1.06 16.95
N ALA A 170 -6.75 0.45 17.89
CA ALA A 170 -5.32 0.72 18.08
C ALA A 170 -4.49 0.31 16.85
N LEU A 171 -4.76 -0.86 16.24
CA LEU A 171 -4.12 -1.29 15.00
C LEU A 171 -4.40 -0.30 13.85
N MET A 172 -5.61 0.24 13.73
CA MET A 172 -5.94 1.29 12.77
C MET A 172 -5.13 2.56 13.01
N GLY A 173 -5.00 2.99 14.28
CA GLY A 173 -4.18 4.14 14.68
C GLY A 173 -2.69 3.94 14.35
N GLU A 174 -2.17 2.72 14.46
CA GLU A 174 -0.80 2.41 14.02
C GLU A 174 -0.67 2.35 12.50
N LEU A 175 -1.65 1.78 11.79
CA LEU A 175 -1.66 1.68 10.34
C LEU A 175 -1.50 3.05 9.68
N VAL A 176 -2.29 4.04 10.11
CA VAL A 176 -2.32 5.38 9.48
C VAL A 176 -1.03 6.19 9.65
N ARG A 177 -0.18 5.83 10.60
CA ARG A 177 1.13 6.45 10.81
C ARG A 177 2.31 5.58 10.40
N SER A 178 2.04 4.37 9.89
CA SER A 178 3.07 3.43 9.43
C SER A 178 3.46 3.68 7.98
N HIS A 179 4.71 3.37 7.65
CA HIS A 179 5.22 3.46 6.28
C HIS A 179 6.04 2.22 5.92
N GLY A 180 6.14 1.94 4.62
CA GLY A 180 6.94 0.85 4.10
C GLY A 180 6.47 -0.52 4.56
N THR A 181 7.42 -1.34 4.98
CA THR A 181 7.15 -2.70 5.46
C THR A 181 6.23 -2.70 6.68
N SER A 182 6.39 -1.73 7.58
CA SER A 182 5.54 -1.58 8.77
C SER A 182 4.07 -1.34 8.42
N TYR A 183 3.82 -0.54 7.36
CA TYR A 183 2.49 -0.35 6.80
C TYR A 183 1.93 -1.64 6.22
N LEU A 184 2.69 -2.33 5.37
CA LEU A 184 2.24 -3.55 4.69
C LEU A 184 1.81 -4.63 5.67
N ILE A 185 2.57 -4.81 6.75
CA ILE A 185 2.31 -5.83 7.75
C ILE A 185 1.03 -5.51 8.54
N ARG A 186 0.82 -4.24 8.94
CA ARG A 186 -0.39 -3.81 9.65
C ARG A 186 -1.63 -3.82 8.76
N TYR A 187 -1.47 -3.42 7.51
CA TYR A 187 -2.54 -3.53 6.52
C TYR A 187 -2.97 -4.98 6.33
N ASP A 188 -2.01 -5.91 6.15
CA ASP A 188 -2.29 -7.35 6.05
C ASP A 188 -2.98 -7.91 7.30
N ALA A 189 -2.56 -7.47 8.49
CA ALA A 189 -3.20 -7.85 9.76
C ALA A 189 -4.66 -7.40 9.81
N LEU A 190 -4.94 -6.12 9.52
CA LEU A 190 -6.29 -5.56 9.54
C LEU A 190 -7.19 -6.21 8.48
N ALA A 191 -6.71 -6.38 7.26
CA ALA A 191 -7.43 -7.04 6.18
C ALA A 191 -7.70 -8.53 6.47
N THR A 192 -6.78 -9.21 7.16
CA THR A 192 -6.97 -10.60 7.62
C THR A 192 -8.12 -10.69 8.63
N LEU A 193 -8.19 -9.80 9.61
CA LEU A 193 -9.31 -9.73 10.56
C LEU A 193 -10.62 -9.40 9.82
N ARG A 194 -10.58 -8.45 8.90
CA ARG A 194 -11.75 -8.03 8.13
C ARG A 194 -12.39 -9.18 7.35
N ARG A 195 -11.61 -10.10 6.81
CA ARG A 195 -12.06 -11.27 6.04
C ARG A 195 -12.42 -12.48 6.91
N SER A 196 -12.39 -12.37 8.21
CA SER A 196 -12.68 -13.43 9.17
C SER A 196 -14.04 -13.23 9.87
N ALA A 197 -14.34 -14.08 10.83
CA ALA A 197 -15.49 -13.91 11.72
C ALA A 197 -15.47 -12.57 12.50
N TRP A 198 -14.33 -11.89 12.56
CA TRP A 198 -14.17 -10.59 13.21
C TRP A 198 -14.46 -9.40 12.28
N GLY A 199 -14.86 -9.65 11.03
CA GLY A 199 -15.12 -8.62 10.03
C GLY A 199 -16.12 -7.55 10.47
N GLY A 200 -17.17 -7.93 11.21
CA GLY A 200 -18.12 -6.99 11.82
C GLY A 200 -17.46 -6.07 12.87
N VAL A 201 -16.60 -6.63 13.72
CA VAL A 201 -15.85 -5.88 14.74
C VAL A 201 -14.90 -4.87 14.07
N VAL A 202 -14.24 -5.28 12.96
CA VAL A 202 -13.38 -4.37 12.18
C VAL A 202 -14.19 -3.21 11.60
N ARG A 203 -15.37 -3.47 11.05
CA ARG A 203 -16.26 -2.43 10.53
C ARG A 203 -16.69 -1.46 11.64
N GLU A 204 -17.17 -1.98 12.78
CA GLU A 204 -17.59 -1.17 13.92
C GLU A 204 -16.44 -0.31 14.48
N ALA A 205 -15.22 -0.87 14.56
CA ALA A 205 -14.03 -0.13 14.96
C ALA A 205 -13.71 1.00 13.97
N ALA A 206 -13.84 0.74 12.65
CA ALA A 206 -13.64 1.75 11.62
C ALA A 206 -14.70 2.86 11.71
N GLU A 207 -15.98 2.52 11.89
CA GLU A 207 -17.04 3.50 12.11
C GLU A 207 -16.74 4.40 13.32
N ALA A 208 -16.28 3.84 14.43
CA ALA A 208 -15.90 4.60 15.63
C ALA A 208 -14.69 5.50 15.40
N VAL A 209 -13.64 5.02 14.73
CA VAL A 209 -12.45 5.82 14.40
C VAL A 209 -12.79 6.96 13.44
N LEU A 210 -13.61 6.70 12.43
CA LEU A 210 -14.00 7.68 11.41
C LEU A 210 -15.10 8.64 11.88
N ALA A 211 -15.77 8.35 12.99
CA ALA A 211 -16.69 9.27 13.64
C ALA A 211 -15.98 10.48 14.27
N ASP A 212 -14.66 10.41 14.54
CA ASP A 212 -13.89 11.59 14.96
C ASP A 212 -13.97 12.66 13.86
N PRO A 213 -14.51 13.85 14.14
CA PRO A 213 -14.68 14.91 13.14
C PRO A 213 -13.34 15.39 12.56
N HIS A 214 -12.23 15.10 13.23
CA HIS A 214 -10.89 15.56 12.88
C HIS A 214 -9.97 14.45 12.36
N VAL A 215 -10.52 13.28 12.00
CA VAL A 215 -9.73 12.19 11.43
C VAL A 215 -8.96 12.65 10.17
N GLN A 216 -7.67 12.30 10.09
CA GLN A 216 -6.78 12.82 9.04
C GLN A 216 -6.42 11.79 7.95
N MET A 217 -6.45 10.51 8.25
CA MET A 217 -5.98 9.45 7.34
C MET A 217 -7.02 8.32 7.21
N PRO A 218 -8.23 8.60 6.69
CA PRO A 218 -9.26 7.57 6.54
C PRO A 218 -8.96 6.55 5.43
N ASN A 219 -8.13 6.90 4.44
CA ASN A 219 -7.91 6.13 3.22
C ASN A 219 -7.40 4.71 3.49
N ASP A 220 -6.41 4.58 4.38
CA ASP A 220 -5.79 3.30 4.70
C ASP A 220 -6.76 2.38 5.45
N VAL A 221 -7.53 2.95 6.38
CA VAL A 221 -8.58 2.24 7.11
C VAL A 221 -9.67 1.76 6.16
N MET A 222 -10.18 2.66 5.32
CA MET A 222 -11.27 2.34 4.36
C MET A 222 -10.82 1.34 3.30
N SER A 223 -9.58 1.43 2.82
CA SER A 223 -8.99 0.46 1.90
C SER A 223 -8.96 -0.95 2.53
N ALA A 224 -8.48 -1.07 3.77
CA ALA A 224 -8.44 -2.36 4.47
C ALA A 224 -9.83 -2.92 4.78
N VAL A 225 -10.81 -2.06 5.11
CA VAL A 225 -12.21 -2.46 5.31
C VAL A 225 -12.84 -2.93 3.99
N GLY A 226 -12.47 -2.32 2.87
CA GLY A 226 -12.91 -2.71 1.52
C GLY A 226 -12.39 -4.07 1.03
N GLU A 227 -11.41 -4.67 1.70
CA GLU A 227 -10.85 -5.99 1.36
C GLU A 227 -11.87 -7.16 1.47
N ALA A 228 -13.01 -6.96 2.13
CA ALA A 228 -14.08 -7.94 2.18
C ALA A 228 -15.44 -7.30 1.85
N PHE A 229 -16.25 -8.05 1.12
CA PHE A 229 -17.59 -7.62 0.74
C PHE A 229 -18.63 -8.08 1.77
N ASP A 230 -19.47 -7.15 2.18
CA ASP A 230 -20.82 -7.35 2.69
C ASP A 230 -21.70 -6.14 2.35
N ASP A 231 -23.00 -6.35 2.32
CA ASP A 231 -23.96 -5.33 1.92
C ASP A 231 -24.00 -4.11 2.86
N ASP A 232 -23.83 -4.34 4.15
CA ASP A 232 -23.85 -3.28 5.17
C ASP A 232 -22.64 -2.36 4.99
N THR A 233 -21.43 -2.93 4.80
CA THR A 233 -20.21 -2.17 4.57
C THR A 233 -20.29 -1.39 3.25
N ARG A 234 -20.78 -2.00 2.17
CA ARG A 234 -20.99 -1.29 0.90
C ARG A 234 -21.96 -0.12 1.07
N SER A 235 -23.11 -0.35 1.74
CA SER A 235 -24.10 0.67 1.99
C SER A 235 -23.54 1.84 2.82
N TRP A 236 -22.81 1.54 3.90
CA TRP A 236 -22.14 2.51 4.74
C TRP A 236 -21.11 3.35 3.95
N MET A 237 -20.27 2.71 3.15
CA MET A 237 -19.31 3.44 2.30
C MET A 237 -19.99 4.36 1.28
N VAL A 238 -21.14 3.92 0.71
CA VAL A 238 -21.91 4.78 -0.19
C VAL A 238 -22.52 5.97 0.55
N ASP A 239 -23.00 5.78 1.78
CA ASP A 239 -23.52 6.89 2.58
C ASP A 239 -22.41 7.93 2.91
N LEU A 240 -21.17 7.47 3.14
CA LEU A 240 -20.02 8.36 3.34
C LEU A 240 -19.63 9.18 2.10
N LEU A 241 -20.04 8.79 0.89
CA LEU A 241 -19.85 9.63 -0.31
C LEU A 241 -20.61 10.97 -0.20
N GLY A 242 -21.64 11.03 0.64
CA GLY A 242 -22.39 12.25 0.98
C GLY A 242 -21.84 13.05 2.17
N ASP A 243 -20.79 12.56 2.86
CA ASP A 243 -20.22 13.25 4.03
C ASP A 243 -19.65 14.63 3.65
N PRO A 244 -19.82 15.68 4.47
CA PRO A 244 -19.24 16.99 4.18
C PRO A 244 -17.70 17.00 4.19
N ARG A 245 -17.05 16.08 4.87
CA ARG A 245 -15.59 15.96 4.99
C ARG A 245 -14.99 15.29 3.74
N GLU A 246 -14.20 16.03 2.96
CA GLU A 246 -13.60 15.53 1.71
C GLU A 246 -12.74 14.28 1.91
N LEU A 247 -11.98 14.20 3.02
CA LEU A 247 -11.15 13.05 3.33
C LEU A 247 -11.96 11.76 3.50
N LEU A 248 -13.19 11.83 4.03
CA LEU A 248 -14.06 10.66 4.13
C LEU A 248 -14.63 10.25 2.78
N VAL A 249 -14.99 11.22 1.92
CA VAL A 249 -15.41 10.92 0.55
C VAL A 249 -14.29 10.23 -0.23
N GLU A 250 -13.06 10.73 -0.11
CA GLU A 250 -11.86 10.10 -0.69
C GLU A 250 -11.69 8.67 -0.18
N GLY A 251 -11.69 8.48 1.15
CA GLY A 251 -11.55 7.16 1.77
C GLY A 251 -12.65 6.19 1.35
N ALA A 252 -13.92 6.64 1.33
CA ALA A 252 -15.05 5.83 0.89
C ALA A 252 -14.94 5.43 -0.59
N ALA A 253 -14.53 6.34 -1.46
CA ALA A 253 -14.31 6.05 -2.87
C ALA A 253 -13.18 5.01 -3.08
N ILE A 254 -12.10 5.10 -2.31
CA ILE A 254 -11.00 4.11 -2.34
C ILE A 254 -11.49 2.76 -1.81
N GLY A 255 -12.18 2.72 -0.67
CA GLY A 255 -12.72 1.48 -0.09
C GLY A 255 -13.71 0.78 -1.02
N LEU A 256 -14.64 1.53 -1.65
CA LEU A 256 -15.55 1.01 -2.68
C LEU A 256 -14.78 0.50 -3.90
N GLY A 257 -13.70 1.18 -4.30
CA GLY A 257 -12.83 0.73 -5.38
C GLY A 257 -12.18 -0.62 -5.08
N VAL A 258 -11.59 -0.77 -3.90
CA VAL A 258 -11.00 -2.04 -3.46
C VAL A 258 -12.05 -3.16 -3.44
N MET A 259 -13.22 -2.89 -2.87
CA MET A 259 -14.32 -3.85 -2.78
C MET A 259 -14.84 -4.24 -4.17
N ALA A 260 -15.09 -3.28 -5.05
CA ALA A 260 -15.60 -3.52 -6.39
C ALA A 260 -14.59 -4.26 -7.27
N GLU A 261 -13.30 -3.91 -7.22
CA GLU A 261 -12.26 -4.56 -8.03
C GLU A 261 -11.97 -6.00 -7.58
N ALA A 262 -12.11 -6.30 -6.27
CA ALA A 262 -11.85 -7.62 -5.70
C ALA A 262 -13.09 -8.55 -5.72
N HIS A 263 -14.29 -8.00 -5.60
CA HIS A 263 -15.49 -8.77 -5.31
C HIS A 263 -16.69 -8.44 -6.21
N ALA A 264 -16.52 -7.66 -7.29
CA ALA A 264 -17.64 -7.29 -8.17
C ALA A 264 -18.30 -8.52 -8.79
N ALA A 265 -19.34 -8.99 -8.13
CA ALA A 265 -20.31 -9.91 -8.73
C ALA A 265 -21.29 -9.11 -9.61
N PRO A 266 -21.93 -9.73 -10.60
CA PRO A 266 -23.05 -9.10 -11.31
C PRO A 266 -24.07 -8.54 -10.31
N GLY A 267 -24.45 -7.27 -10.48
CA GLY A 267 -25.38 -6.59 -9.59
C GLY A 267 -24.77 -6.02 -8.30
N PHE A 268 -23.45 -5.94 -8.19
CA PHE A 268 -22.77 -5.27 -7.05
C PHE A 268 -23.27 -3.83 -6.86
N TRP A 269 -23.43 -3.07 -7.93
CA TRP A 269 -23.83 -1.67 -7.87
C TRP A 269 -25.35 -1.45 -7.81
N ALA A 270 -26.14 -2.37 -8.37
CA ALA A 270 -27.59 -2.18 -8.53
C ALA A 270 -28.34 -1.70 -7.25
N PRO A 271 -28.09 -2.25 -6.03
CA PRO A 271 -28.79 -1.80 -4.83
C PRO A 271 -28.43 -0.39 -4.34
N VAL A 272 -27.32 0.17 -4.84
CA VAL A 272 -26.75 1.44 -4.33
C VAL A 272 -26.56 2.50 -5.43
N LEU A 273 -26.77 2.13 -6.69
CA LEU A 273 -26.44 2.96 -7.85
C LEU A 273 -27.17 4.31 -7.85
N ASP A 274 -28.46 4.33 -7.51
CA ASP A 274 -29.26 5.56 -7.44
C ASP A 274 -28.69 6.54 -6.40
N ARG A 275 -28.20 6.03 -5.26
CA ARG A 275 -27.55 6.86 -4.22
C ARG A 275 -26.21 7.40 -4.69
N VAL A 276 -25.42 6.58 -5.37
CA VAL A 276 -24.13 7.01 -5.96
C VAL A 276 -24.37 8.13 -6.97
N VAL A 277 -25.37 7.99 -7.86
CA VAL A 277 -25.75 9.03 -8.83
C VAL A 277 -26.26 10.29 -8.14
N ALA A 278 -27.08 10.15 -7.09
CA ALA A 278 -27.57 11.28 -6.32
C ALA A 278 -26.42 12.07 -5.66
N HIS A 279 -25.47 11.40 -5.00
CA HIS A 279 -24.28 12.04 -4.43
C HIS A 279 -23.42 12.72 -5.50
N TYR A 280 -23.24 12.07 -6.65
CA TYR A 280 -22.51 12.63 -7.78
C TYR A 280 -23.15 13.92 -8.28
N ASN A 281 -24.46 13.90 -8.55
CA ASN A 281 -25.19 15.04 -9.08
C ASN A 281 -25.21 16.24 -8.11
N ALA A 282 -25.16 15.98 -6.80
CA ALA A 282 -25.12 17.03 -5.79
C ALA A 282 -23.85 17.89 -5.85
N VAL A 283 -22.75 17.39 -6.43
CA VAL A 283 -21.44 18.07 -6.45
C VAL A 283 -20.88 18.30 -7.86
N ALA A 284 -21.53 17.79 -8.91
CA ALA A 284 -20.98 17.78 -10.27
C ALA A 284 -20.72 19.19 -10.85
N GLN A 285 -21.34 20.23 -10.31
CA GLN A 285 -21.15 21.61 -10.77
C GLN A 285 -19.87 22.25 -10.24
N ASP A 286 -19.36 21.80 -9.08
CA ASP A 286 -18.25 22.46 -8.39
C ASP A 286 -16.88 22.06 -8.96
N GLN A 287 -16.80 20.95 -9.71
CA GLN A 287 -15.58 20.40 -10.33
C GLN A 287 -14.37 20.27 -9.37
N GLY A 288 -14.62 20.21 -8.05
CA GLY A 288 -13.62 20.07 -7.00
C GLY A 288 -13.13 18.64 -6.78
N GLU A 289 -12.38 18.41 -5.69
CA GLU A 289 -11.87 17.09 -5.33
C GLU A 289 -13.00 16.07 -5.11
N ARG A 290 -14.09 16.44 -4.46
CA ARG A 290 -15.26 15.56 -4.27
C ARG A 290 -15.83 15.06 -5.60
N TRP A 291 -15.96 15.93 -6.59
CA TRP A 291 -16.42 15.53 -7.92
C TRP A 291 -15.47 14.55 -8.60
N ARG A 292 -14.16 14.70 -8.39
CA ARG A 292 -13.15 13.77 -8.92
C ARG A 292 -13.30 12.38 -8.30
N TRP A 293 -13.48 12.29 -6.98
CA TRP A 293 -13.66 11.02 -6.28
C TRP A 293 -14.98 10.34 -6.64
N LEU A 294 -16.07 11.08 -6.70
CA LEU A 294 -17.36 10.54 -7.15
C LEU A 294 -17.33 10.13 -8.63
N SER A 295 -16.61 10.86 -9.48
CA SER A 295 -16.33 10.44 -10.87
C SER A 295 -15.53 9.13 -10.92
N HIS A 296 -14.58 8.95 -10.00
CA HIS A 296 -13.85 7.68 -9.86
C HIS A 296 -14.81 6.54 -9.53
N VAL A 297 -15.69 6.70 -8.56
CA VAL A 297 -16.70 5.67 -8.20
C VAL A 297 -17.60 5.35 -9.40
N LEU A 298 -18.13 6.35 -10.12
CA LEU A 298 -18.94 6.10 -11.31
C LEU A 298 -18.21 5.31 -12.40
N ARG A 299 -16.89 5.47 -12.54
CA ARG A 299 -16.10 4.68 -13.50
C ARG A 299 -15.88 3.23 -13.08
N LEU A 300 -16.10 2.88 -11.81
CA LEU A 300 -16.06 1.50 -11.34
C LEU A 300 -17.35 0.73 -11.67
N VAL A 301 -18.44 1.46 -11.95
CA VAL A 301 -19.73 0.86 -12.34
C VAL A 301 -19.60 0.27 -13.76
N PRO A 302 -20.00 -1.00 -13.98
CA PRO A 302 -20.04 -1.59 -15.30
C PRO A 302 -20.84 -0.75 -16.29
N ALA A 303 -20.40 -0.72 -17.54
CA ALA A 303 -20.98 0.16 -18.56
C ALA A 303 -22.46 -0.13 -18.86
N ASP A 304 -22.89 -1.37 -18.74
CA ASP A 304 -24.29 -1.81 -18.88
C ASP A 304 -25.17 -1.35 -17.71
N GLU A 305 -24.69 -1.46 -16.48
CA GLU A 305 -25.38 -0.93 -15.30
C GLU A 305 -25.45 0.62 -15.34
N LEU A 306 -24.34 1.28 -15.68
CA LEU A 306 -24.30 2.73 -15.82
C LEU A 306 -25.18 3.24 -16.97
N ALA A 307 -25.34 2.47 -18.05
CA ALA A 307 -26.20 2.82 -19.17
C ALA A 307 -27.68 2.93 -18.76
N ALA A 308 -28.12 2.15 -17.77
CA ALA A 308 -29.49 2.17 -17.25
C ALA A 308 -29.84 3.50 -16.57
N VAL A 309 -28.86 4.16 -15.95
CA VAL A 309 -29.02 5.44 -15.21
C VAL A 309 -28.34 6.62 -15.91
N ARG A 310 -27.89 6.44 -17.15
CA ARG A 310 -27.15 7.49 -17.88
C ARG A 310 -27.96 8.79 -18.03
N GLY A 311 -29.28 8.69 -18.17
CA GLY A 311 -30.18 9.85 -18.25
C GLY A 311 -30.26 10.65 -16.94
N ASP A 312 -29.91 10.04 -15.83
CA ASP A 312 -29.99 10.63 -14.50
C ASP A 312 -28.66 11.27 -14.07
N VAL A 313 -27.56 11.00 -14.79
CA VAL A 313 -26.24 11.62 -14.55
C VAL A 313 -26.24 13.03 -15.15
N ALA A 314 -26.22 14.04 -14.29
CA ALA A 314 -26.38 15.45 -14.68
C ALA A 314 -25.24 15.99 -15.56
N HIS A 315 -24.01 15.52 -15.33
CA HIS A 315 -22.82 15.97 -16.06
C HIS A 315 -21.89 14.79 -16.36
N PRO A 316 -21.03 14.87 -17.41
CA PRO A 316 -20.05 13.83 -17.69
C PRO A 316 -19.03 13.73 -16.54
N PRO A 317 -18.59 12.52 -16.16
CA PRO A 317 -17.56 12.34 -15.13
C PRO A 317 -16.25 13.03 -15.49
N SER A 318 -15.48 13.41 -14.45
CA SER A 318 -14.15 14.01 -14.60
C SER A 318 -13.23 13.13 -15.46
N PRO A 319 -12.51 13.68 -16.44
CA PRO A 319 -11.50 12.93 -17.17
C PRO A 319 -10.24 12.61 -16.34
N VAL A 320 -10.10 13.23 -15.17
CA VAL A 320 -8.96 12.97 -14.28
C VAL A 320 -9.00 11.51 -13.81
N GLY A 321 -7.91 10.80 -14.02
CA GLY A 321 -7.81 9.35 -13.75
C GLY A 321 -8.14 8.45 -14.95
N GLU A 322 -8.52 9.02 -16.11
CA GLU A 322 -8.66 8.25 -17.34
C GLU A 322 -7.33 7.61 -17.78
N SER A 323 -7.44 6.57 -18.60
CA SER A 323 -6.26 5.91 -19.18
C SER A 323 -5.40 6.92 -19.95
N LEU A 324 -4.09 6.73 -19.85
CA LEU A 324 -3.14 7.52 -20.64
C LEU A 324 -3.47 7.47 -22.14
N ARG A 325 -3.30 8.57 -22.84
CA ARG A 325 -3.39 8.60 -24.30
C ARG A 325 -2.39 7.62 -24.92
N PRO A 326 -2.67 7.02 -26.06
CA PRO A 326 -1.79 6.00 -26.67
C PRO A 326 -0.32 6.42 -26.75
N ALA A 327 -0.05 7.63 -27.21
CA ALA A 327 1.33 8.16 -27.32
C ALA A 327 2.02 8.31 -25.96
N GLY A 328 1.30 8.81 -24.95
CA GLY A 328 1.83 8.93 -23.57
C GLY A 328 2.10 7.56 -22.95
N ARG A 329 1.21 6.58 -23.21
CA ARG A 329 1.40 5.19 -22.78
C ARG A 329 2.65 4.57 -23.39
N GLU A 330 2.84 4.69 -24.70
CA GLU A 330 4.02 4.17 -25.39
C GLU A 330 5.32 4.84 -24.91
N ALA A 331 5.29 6.15 -24.69
CA ALA A 331 6.43 6.88 -24.14
C ALA A 331 6.76 6.40 -22.71
N LEU A 332 5.74 6.19 -21.87
CA LEU A 332 5.92 5.65 -20.52
C LEU A 332 6.47 4.21 -20.53
N VAL A 333 5.97 3.33 -21.42
CA VAL A 333 6.51 1.97 -21.58
C VAL A 333 8.00 2.01 -21.88
N ARG A 334 8.42 2.84 -22.84
CA ARG A 334 9.84 3.01 -23.18
C ARG A 334 10.66 3.55 -22.01
N ALA A 335 10.16 4.56 -21.28
CA ALA A 335 10.82 5.09 -20.11
C ALA A 335 11.01 4.01 -19.02
N CYS A 336 9.96 3.23 -18.75
CA CYS A 336 10.04 2.12 -17.78
C CYS A 336 11.02 1.02 -18.20
N GLN A 337 11.15 0.73 -19.51
CA GLN A 337 12.14 -0.21 -20.03
C GLN A 337 13.57 0.29 -19.77
N VAL A 338 13.85 1.56 -20.08
CA VAL A 338 15.16 2.19 -19.84
C VAL A 338 15.50 2.15 -18.34
N HIS A 339 14.58 2.61 -17.49
CA HIS A 339 14.80 2.59 -16.04
C HIS A 339 14.94 1.17 -15.48
N ALA A 340 14.23 0.19 -16.01
CA ALA A 340 14.40 -1.20 -15.59
C ALA A 340 15.76 -1.78 -16.02
N GLU A 341 16.30 -1.37 -17.17
CA GLU A 341 17.65 -1.76 -17.62
C GLU A 341 18.72 -1.17 -16.68
N GLU A 342 18.66 0.13 -16.41
CA GLU A 342 19.53 0.85 -15.47
C GLU A 342 19.46 0.25 -14.06
N SER A 343 18.24 0.01 -13.57
CA SER A 343 17.98 -0.56 -12.26
C SER A 343 18.51 -1.99 -12.14
N SER A 344 18.30 -2.81 -13.18
CA SER A 344 18.82 -4.17 -13.21
C SER A 344 20.35 -4.18 -13.17
N ALA A 345 20.99 -3.30 -13.94
CA ALA A 345 22.44 -3.13 -13.92
C ALA A 345 22.96 -2.67 -12.55
N ALA A 346 22.27 -1.70 -11.91
CA ALA A 346 22.59 -1.22 -10.56
C ALA A 346 22.50 -2.33 -9.50
N LEU A 347 21.58 -3.29 -9.68
CA LEU A 347 21.45 -4.47 -8.83
C LEU A 347 22.42 -5.61 -9.22
N GLY A 348 23.27 -5.44 -10.23
CA GLY A 348 24.18 -6.47 -10.74
C GLY A 348 23.44 -7.62 -11.46
N LEU A 349 22.25 -7.38 -11.99
CA LEU A 349 21.40 -8.37 -12.62
C LEU A 349 21.27 -8.14 -14.13
N PRO A 350 20.96 -9.20 -14.91
CA PRO A 350 20.51 -9.02 -16.28
C PRO A 350 19.17 -8.27 -16.29
N TYR A 351 18.82 -7.66 -17.43
CA TYR A 351 17.55 -6.96 -17.62
C TYR A 351 16.35 -7.76 -17.11
N GLN A 352 15.50 -7.10 -16.32
CA GLN A 352 14.30 -7.67 -15.71
C GLN A 352 13.04 -7.11 -16.37
N PRO A 353 12.40 -7.81 -17.32
CA PRO A 353 11.18 -7.34 -18.01
C PRO A 353 10.03 -7.07 -17.02
N LEU A 354 9.90 -7.92 -15.99
CA LEU A 354 8.84 -7.74 -14.99
C LEU A 354 9.04 -6.47 -14.16
N LEU A 355 10.29 -6.03 -13.91
CA LEU A 355 10.54 -4.74 -13.27
C LEU A 355 10.01 -3.59 -14.12
N ALA A 356 10.28 -3.59 -15.43
CA ALA A 356 9.75 -2.58 -16.36
C ALA A 356 8.24 -2.53 -16.34
N ARG A 357 7.61 -3.70 -16.30
CA ARG A 357 6.15 -3.85 -16.23
C ARG A 357 5.58 -3.30 -14.92
N LEU A 358 6.17 -3.64 -13.77
CA LEU A 358 5.71 -3.16 -12.47
C LEU A 358 5.85 -1.63 -12.35
N LEU A 359 6.95 -1.04 -12.85
CA LEU A 359 7.12 0.41 -12.92
C LEU A 359 6.03 1.07 -13.78
N PHE A 360 5.73 0.48 -14.96
CA PHE A 360 4.64 0.97 -15.79
C PHE A 360 3.29 0.88 -15.06
N GLU A 361 2.99 -0.22 -14.39
CA GLU A 361 1.72 -0.42 -13.70
C GLU A 361 1.56 0.56 -12.52
N VAL A 362 2.63 0.88 -11.79
CA VAL A 362 2.59 1.90 -10.75
C VAL A 362 2.17 3.25 -11.31
N VAL A 363 2.75 3.69 -12.43
CA VAL A 363 2.52 5.04 -12.95
C VAL A 363 1.33 5.10 -13.91
N GLY A 364 1.21 4.12 -14.81
CA GLY A 364 0.32 4.18 -15.97
C GLY A 364 -0.99 3.43 -15.85
N GLU A 365 -1.11 2.50 -14.90
CA GLU A 365 -2.33 1.69 -14.77
C GLU A 365 -3.48 2.52 -14.17
N GLY A 366 -4.65 2.40 -14.79
CA GLY A 366 -5.86 3.08 -14.33
C GLY A 366 -6.58 2.35 -13.19
N ARG A 367 -6.38 1.04 -13.06
CA ARG A 367 -6.96 0.23 -11.97
C ARG A 367 -6.14 0.38 -10.70
N SER A 368 -6.80 0.80 -9.64
CA SER A 368 -6.15 1.05 -8.35
C SER A 368 -5.52 -0.21 -7.77
N SER A 369 -6.23 -1.34 -7.80
CA SER A 369 -5.76 -2.64 -7.29
C SER A 369 -4.48 -3.12 -7.96
N ARG A 370 -4.38 -2.99 -9.29
CA ARG A 370 -3.21 -3.43 -10.04
C ARG A 370 -2.00 -2.52 -9.82
N SER A 371 -2.21 -1.20 -9.83
CA SER A 371 -1.16 -0.23 -9.50
C SER A 371 -0.65 -0.45 -8.07
N HIS A 372 -1.55 -0.64 -7.12
CA HIS A 372 -1.21 -0.91 -5.73
C HIS A 372 -0.44 -2.23 -5.57
N ALA A 373 -0.92 -3.34 -6.17
CA ALA A 373 -0.21 -4.61 -6.14
C ALA A 373 1.24 -4.51 -6.66
N SER A 374 1.45 -3.73 -7.72
CA SER A 374 2.79 -3.50 -8.27
C SER A 374 3.67 -2.67 -7.33
N ALA A 375 3.10 -1.64 -6.68
CA ALA A 375 3.79 -0.87 -5.65
C ALA A 375 4.18 -1.74 -4.44
N LEU A 376 3.28 -2.63 -3.99
CA LEU A 376 3.55 -3.57 -2.89
C LEU A 376 4.73 -4.50 -3.20
N LEU A 377 4.78 -5.07 -4.41
CA LEU A 377 5.86 -5.97 -4.83
C LEU A 377 7.20 -5.23 -4.92
N LEU A 378 7.22 -4.01 -5.47
CA LEU A 378 8.40 -3.17 -5.54
C LEU A 378 8.84 -2.68 -4.15
N GLY A 379 7.89 -2.40 -3.27
CA GLY A 379 8.12 -1.96 -1.89
C GLY A 379 8.55 -3.06 -0.92
N ALA A 380 8.34 -4.35 -1.26
CA ALA A 380 8.59 -5.47 -0.36
C ALA A 380 10.08 -5.66 0.01
N LEU A 381 10.99 -5.24 -0.85
CA LEU A 381 12.43 -5.40 -0.68
C LEU A 381 13.15 -4.06 -0.72
N PRO A 382 14.07 -3.76 0.22
CA PRO A 382 14.79 -2.48 0.24
C PRO A 382 15.51 -2.15 -1.07
N GLY A 383 16.16 -3.15 -1.69
CA GLY A 383 16.88 -2.97 -2.97
C GLY A 383 15.94 -2.62 -4.13
N LEU A 384 14.83 -3.34 -4.27
CA LEU A 384 13.81 -3.04 -5.29
C LEU A 384 13.13 -1.71 -5.06
N ARG A 385 12.81 -1.39 -3.81
CA ARG A 385 12.19 -0.13 -3.42
C ARG A 385 13.05 1.06 -3.85
N ARG A 386 14.35 1.02 -3.56
CA ARG A 386 15.28 2.10 -3.96
C ARG A 386 15.26 2.35 -5.46
N VAL A 387 15.47 1.32 -6.26
CA VAL A 387 15.48 1.48 -7.72
C VAL A 387 14.12 1.88 -8.28
N ALA A 388 13.02 1.44 -7.66
CA ALA A 388 11.68 1.85 -8.06
C ALA A 388 11.40 3.33 -7.74
N VAL A 389 11.80 3.81 -6.56
CA VAL A 389 11.71 5.23 -6.18
C VAL A 389 12.54 6.09 -7.12
N ASP A 390 13.80 5.72 -7.38
CA ASP A 390 14.68 6.42 -8.32
C ASP A 390 14.03 6.54 -9.70
N ALA A 391 13.49 5.45 -10.23
CA ALA A 391 12.85 5.40 -11.54
C ALA A 391 11.58 6.27 -11.59
N VAL A 392 10.67 6.11 -10.61
CA VAL A 392 9.39 6.84 -10.62
C VAL A 392 9.60 8.34 -10.40
N LEU A 393 10.52 8.75 -9.52
CA LEU A 393 10.83 10.17 -9.32
C LEU A 393 11.55 10.76 -10.54
N SER A 394 12.42 10.01 -11.22
CA SER A 394 13.01 10.43 -12.50
C SER A 394 11.94 10.65 -13.57
N ILE A 395 10.95 9.75 -13.69
CA ILE A 395 9.81 9.92 -14.59
C ILE A 395 9.00 11.16 -14.21
N ALA A 396 8.76 11.39 -12.91
CA ALA A 396 8.04 12.55 -12.42
C ALA A 396 8.73 13.87 -12.78
N GLU A 397 10.05 13.90 -12.80
CA GLU A 397 10.84 15.11 -13.11
C GLU A 397 11.01 15.34 -14.63
N SER A 398 11.28 14.29 -15.40
CA SER A 398 11.83 14.41 -16.76
C SER A 398 10.94 13.94 -17.90
N HIS A 399 9.82 13.22 -17.61
CA HIS A 399 8.98 12.68 -18.68
C HIS A 399 8.36 13.80 -19.55
N PRO A 400 8.37 13.71 -20.90
CA PRO A 400 7.88 14.77 -21.77
C PRO A 400 6.38 15.04 -21.62
N ASP A 401 5.57 14.02 -21.34
CA ASP A 401 4.12 14.14 -21.15
C ASP A 401 3.80 14.64 -19.72
N PRO A 402 3.18 15.83 -19.56
CA PRO A 402 2.82 16.37 -18.25
C PRO A 402 1.88 15.47 -17.45
N SER A 403 0.96 14.76 -18.12
CA SER A 403 0.01 13.88 -17.42
C SER A 403 0.71 12.66 -16.81
N VAL A 404 1.77 12.18 -17.45
CA VAL A 404 2.62 11.11 -16.91
C VAL A 404 3.43 11.63 -15.72
N ARG A 405 3.99 12.84 -15.81
CA ARG A 405 4.72 13.46 -14.69
C ARG A 405 3.83 13.61 -13.46
N GLU A 406 2.62 14.14 -13.64
CA GLU A 406 1.66 14.31 -12.54
C GLU A 406 1.32 12.97 -11.87
N ARG A 407 1.05 11.93 -12.66
CA ARG A 407 0.79 10.58 -12.14
C ARG A 407 1.99 10.00 -11.40
N ALA A 408 3.19 10.10 -11.97
CA ALA A 408 4.41 9.61 -11.34
C ALA A 408 4.66 10.35 -10.02
N THR A 409 4.45 11.67 -9.98
CA THR A 409 4.56 12.48 -8.76
C THR A 409 3.55 12.03 -7.70
N SER A 410 2.29 11.79 -8.09
CA SER A 410 1.26 11.32 -7.17
C SER A 410 1.56 9.92 -6.62
N ARG A 411 1.97 9.00 -7.49
CA ARG A 411 2.27 7.60 -7.13
C ARG A 411 3.61 7.43 -6.44
N GLY A 412 4.55 8.35 -6.66
CA GLY A 412 5.86 8.33 -5.99
C GLY A 412 5.74 8.34 -4.48
N ALA A 413 4.78 9.07 -3.92
CA ALA A 413 4.53 9.11 -2.48
C ALA A 413 4.25 7.72 -1.87
N SER A 414 3.59 6.82 -2.61
CA SER A 414 3.31 5.46 -2.13
C SER A 414 4.52 4.52 -2.15
N LEU A 415 5.60 4.90 -2.83
CA LEU A 415 6.86 4.14 -2.89
C LEU A 415 7.93 4.71 -1.96
N VAL A 416 7.87 6.02 -1.65
CA VAL A 416 8.77 6.66 -0.68
C VAL A 416 8.44 6.13 0.72
N HIS A 417 9.44 5.59 1.42
CA HIS A 417 9.28 5.06 2.78
C HIS A 417 10.40 5.55 3.69
N ASP A 418 11.56 4.91 3.60
CA ASP A 418 12.78 5.22 4.36
C ASP A 418 13.91 5.70 3.44
N TYR A 419 13.58 6.02 2.20
CA TYR A 419 14.55 6.36 1.17
C TYR A 419 14.04 7.45 0.23
N LEU A 420 14.91 8.44 0.00
CA LEU A 420 14.83 9.38 -1.13
C LEU A 420 16.15 9.36 -1.89
N PRO A 421 16.14 9.48 -3.23
CA PRO A 421 17.35 9.65 -4.02
C PRO A 421 18.18 10.82 -3.50
N PRO A 422 19.52 10.68 -3.35
CA PRO A 422 20.36 11.75 -2.78
C PRO A 422 20.26 13.08 -3.52
N THR A 423 20.06 13.04 -4.84
CA THR A 423 19.86 14.22 -5.68
C THR A 423 18.54 14.92 -5.39
N VAL A 424 17.45 14.15 -5.28
CA VAL A 424 16.12 14.66 -4.94
C VAL A 424 16.13 15.22 -3.53
N ARG A 425 16.66 14.47 -2.55
CA ARG A 425 16.79 14.90 -1.15
C ARG A 425 17.49 16.26 -1.06
N ARG A 426 18.68 16.39 -1.65
CA ARG A 426 19.44 17.64 -1.63
C ARG A 426 18.67 18.80 -2.26
N ARG A 427 18.07 18.57 -3.44
CA ARG A 427 17.25 19.59 -4.11
C ARG A 427 16.10 20.05 -3.22
N LEU A 428 15.40 19.12 -2.55
CA LEU A 428 14.29 19.46 -1.67
C LEU A 428 14.74 20.19 -0.41
N GLN A 429 15.89 19.82 0.17
CA GLN A 429 16.44 20.48 1.36
C GLN A 429 17.00 21.89 1.06
N GLU A 430 17.46 22.13 -0.15
CA GLU A 430 17.99 23.42 -0.61
C GLU A 430 16.92 24.32 -1.25
N ALA A 431 15.70 23.83 -1.44
CA ALA A 431 14.65 24.59 -2.12
C ALA A 431 14.11 25.74 -1.24
N ASP A 432 14.06 26.94 -1.79
CA ASP A 432 13.44 28.10 -1.13
C ASP A 432 11.93 27.91 -0.93
N GLU A 433 11.31 27.17 -1.83
CA GLU A 433 9.89 26.83 -1.78
C GLU A 433 9.66 25.34 -2.01
N LEU A 434 8.94 24.68 -1.11
CA LEU A 434 8.49 23.31 -1.24
C LEU A 434 6.97 23.28 -1.37
N SER A 435 6.46 22.43 -2.27
CA SER A 435 5.05 22.05 -2.27
C SER A 435 4.75 21.13 -1.08
N ALA A 436 3.48 21.07 -0.66
CA ALA A 436 3.04 20.14 0.38
C ALA A 436 3.38 18.67 0.05
N ARG A 437 3.35 18.30 -1.25
CA ARG A 437 3.70 16.96 -1.73
C ARG A 437 5.19 16.67 -1.59
N GLU A 438 6.06 17.62 -1.90
CA GLU A 438 7.50 17.46 -1.72
C GLU A 438 7.89 17.40 -0.25
N ALA A 439 7.25 18.23 0.59
CA ALA A 439 7.38 18.13 2.04
C ALA A 439 6.92 16.75 2.57
N ALA A 440 5.86 16.16 1.98
CA ALA A 440 5.42 14.82 2.32
C ALA A 440 6.48 13.75 1.99
N TRP A 441 7.16 13.85 0.85
CA TRP A 441 8.23 12.91 0.52
C TRP A 441 9.36 12.94 1.56
N LEU A 442 9.78 14.14 1.99
CA LEU A 442 10.79 14.27 3.05
C LEU A 442 10.30 13.64 4.36
N ALA A 443 9.10 13.99 4.81
CA ALA A 443 8.56 13.49 6.07
C ALA A 443 8.39 11.96 6.07
N ILE A 444 7.86 11.38 4.97
CA ILE A 444 7.70 9.94 4.81
C ILE A 444 9.06 9.24 4.79
N ALA A 445 10.07 9.84 4.18
CA ALA A 445 11.43 9.30 4.19
C ALA A 445 12.13 9.43 5.57
N GLY A 446 11.53 10.11 6.53
CA GLY A 446 12.11 10.34 7.86
C GLY A 446 13.13 11.46 7.91
N GLU A 447 13.16 12.31 6.87
CA GLU A 447 14.00 13.50 6.83
C GLU A 447 13.36 14.65 7.63
N GLN A 448 14.19 15.53 8.17
CA GLN A 448 13.69 16.75 8.79
C GLN A 448 13.14 17.70 7.73
N VAL A 449 11.95 18.23 7.98
CA VAL A 449 11.33 19.28 7.17
C VAL A 449 11.40 20.58 7.96
N ASP A 450 11.90 21.64 7.32
CA ASP A 450 11.99 22.96 7.95
C ASP A 450 10.59 23.42 8.41
N GLU A 451 10.48 23.81 9.67
CA GLU A 451 9.22 24.25 10.27
C GLU A 451 8.64 25.49 9.61
N ALA A 452 9.51 26.41 9.12
CA ALA A 452 9.05 27.59 8.38
C ALA A 452 8.40 27.19 7.06
N VAL A 453 8.90 26.14 6.40
CA VAL A 453 8.29 25.54 5.20
C VAL A 453 6.93 24.96 5.55
N LEU A 454 6.82 24.18 6.62
CA LEU A 454 5.55 23.58 7.05
C LEU A 454 4.49 24.64 7.40
N ARG A 455 4.89 25.70 8.14
CA ARG A 455 3.99 26.82 8.47
C ARG A 455 3.54 27.56 7.20
N ARG A 456 4.45 27.77 6.23
CA ARG A 456 4.10 28.39 4.95
C ARG A 456 3.13 27.52 4.15
N CYS A 457 3.44 26.24 3.98
CA CYS A 457 2.55 25.30 3.30
C CYS A 457 1.16 25.28 3.92
N LEU A 458 1.04 25.30 5.24
CA LEU A 458 -0.23 25.33 5.94
C LEU A 458 -1.03 26.62 5.66
N ARG A 459 -0.34 27.78 5.63
CA ARG A 459 -0.99 29.09 5.36
C ARG A 459 -1.39 29.28 3.90
N THR A 460 -0.73 28.62 2.97
CA THR A 460 -0.99 28.72 1.52
C THR A 460 -1.88 27.59 0.98
N SER A 461 -2.22 26.61 1.81
CA SER A 461 -2.93 25.39 1.39
C SER A 461 -4.38 25.62 0.93
N ASP A 462 -4.97 26.75 1.25
CA ASP A 462 -6.37 27.07 0.91
C ASP A 462 -6.70 27.09 -0.59
N GLN A 463 -5.69 27.09 -1.48
CA GLN A 463 -5.93 27.27 -2.91
C GLN A 463 -5.77 26.00 -3.79
N LEU A 464 -5.04 24.98 -3.35
CA LEU A 464 -4.73 23.81 -4.20
C LEU A 464 -4.81 22.44 -3.49
N PHE A 465 -4.63 22.41 -2.18
CA PHE A 465 -4.69 21.18 -1.37
C PHE A 465 -5.23 21.59 -0.01
N GLY A 466 -6.40 21.11 0.37
CA GLY A 466 -6.99 21.44 1.67
C GLY A 466 -6.00 21.27 2.84
N PRO A 467 -6.20 21.99 3.96
CA PRO A 467 -5.27 21.99 5.10
C PRO A 467 -4.98 20.60 5.66
N GLY A 468 -5.88 19.65 5.49
CA GLY A 468 -5.73 18.27 5.97
C GLY A 468 -4.48 17.55 5.42
N ARG A 469 -4.12 17.73 4.15
CA ARG A 469 -2.92 17.09 3.57
C ARG A 469 -1.62 17.65 4.15
N VAL A 470 -1.57 18.95 4.41
CA VAL A 470 -0.40 19.58 5.04
C VAL A 470 -0.29 19.15 6.50
N LEU A 471 -1.41 19.08 7.22
CA LEU A 471 -1.45 18.60 8.61
C LEU A 471 -1.01 17.13 8.71
N SER A 472 -1.33 16.30 7.72
CA SER A 472 -0.81 14.92 7.66
C SER A 472 0.73 14.89 7.55
N VAL A 473 1.32 15.78 6.75
CA VAL A 473 2.79 15.91 6.66
C VAL A 473 3.40 16.34 7.98
N ILE A 474 2.82 17.37 8.62
CA ILE A 474 3.26 17.89 9.92
C ILE A 474 3.16 16.79 11.00
N GLY A 475 2.07 16.01 10.98
CA GLY A 475 1.82 14.89 11.90
C GLY A 475 2.82 13.75 11.73
N ILE A 476 3.03 13.29 10.49
CA ILE A 476 4.01 12.25 10.15
C ILE A 476 5.42 12.69 10.56
N ALA A 477 5.79 13.94 10.29
CA ALA A 477 7.08 14.51 10.66
C ALA A 477 7.26 14.66 12.18
N GLY A 478 6.19 14.62 12.97
CA GLY A 478 6.24 14.87 14.41
C GLY A 478 6.69 16.29 14.73
N SER A 479 6.36 17.24 13.86
CA SER A 479 6.85 18.61 13.98
C SER A 479 6.28 19.33 15.22
N PRO A 480 7.07 20.13 15.94
CA PRO A 480 6.59 20.99 17.04
C PRO A 480 5.54 22.01 16.60
N VAL A 481 5.39 22.25 15.29
CA VAL A 481 4.31 23.08 14.72
C VAL A 481 2.92 22.62 15.16
N LEU A 482 2.73 21.31 15.44
CA LEU A 482 1.45 20.81 16.01
C LEU A 482 1.12 21.49 17.34
N GLY A 483 2.11 21.63 18.25
CA GLY A 483 1.93 22.31 19.53
C GLY A 483 1.59 23.80 19.35
N GLU A 484 2.27 24.48 18.44
CA GLU A 484 2.02 25.89 18.11
C GLU A 484 0.59 26.09 17.59
N ILE A 485 0.12 25.22 16.70
CA ILE A 485 -1.28 25.27 16.18
C ILE A 485 -2.30 25.17 17.31
N LEU A 486 -2.02 24.34 18.33
CA LEU A 486 -2.93 24.16 19.46
C LEU A 486 -2.95 25.38 20.39
N GLU A 487 -1.85 26.10 20.54
CA GLU A 487 -1.68 27.24 21.42
C GLU A 487 -2.11 28.58 20.77
N GLU A 488 -1.97 28.72 19.45
CA GLU A 488 -2.28 29.95 18.72
C GLU A 488 -3.78 30.10 18.43
N PRO A 489 -4.46 31.17 18.89
CA PRO A 489 -5.90 31.35 18.68
C PRO A 489 -6.27 31.72 17.24
N GLY A 490 -5.31 31.96 16.36
CA GLY A 490 -5.53 32.36 14.95
C GLY A 490 -5.95 31.24 14.00
N TRP A 491 -5.78 29.98 14.40
CA TRP A 491 -6.15 28.83 13.60
C TRP A 491 -7.63 28.46 13.76
N SER A 492 -8.25 27.97 12.68
CA SER A 492 -9.63 27.47 12.73
C SER A 492 -9.77 26.27 13.66
N ASP A 493 -11.00 26.00 14.13
CA ASP A 493 -11.29 24.83 14.96
C ASP A 493 -10.98 23.52 14.24
N GLU A 494 -11.16 23.47 12.92
CA GLU A 494 -10.82 22.33 12.08
C GLU A 494 -9.31 22.05 12.09
N VAL A 495 -8.47 23.07 11.87
CA VAL A 495 -7.01 22.94 11.87
C VAL A 495 -6.49 22.55 13.26
N ARG A 496 -7.01 23.16 14.33
CA ARG A 496 -6.67 22.78 15.71
C ARG A 496 -7.10 21.35 16.05
N GLY A 497 -8.31 20.97 15.63
CA GLY A 497 -8.81 19.62 15.83
C GLY A 497 -7.96 18.56 15.13
N ALA A 498 -7.54 18.83 13.88
CA ALA A 498 -6.64 17.97 13.13
C ALA A 498 -5.24 17.87 13.78
N ALA A 499 -4.68 18.98 14.27
CA ALA A 499 -3.43 18.96 15.01
C ALA A 499 -3.56 18.14 16.31
N ALA A 500 -4.65 18.30 17.06
CA ALA A 500 -4.95 17.51 18.26
C ALA A 500 -5.10 16.02 17.93
N TRP A 501 -5.70 15.69 16.79
CA TRP A 501 -5.80 14.31 16.32
C TRP A 501 -4.42 13.68 16.11
N TRP A 502 -3.49 14.38 15.45
CA TRP A 502 -2.11 13.90 15.23
C TRP A 502 -1.34 13.75 16.54
N VAL A 503 -1.47 14.70 17.49
CA VAL A 503 -0.83 14.59 18.81
C VAL A 503 -1.29 13.34 19.55
N ARG A 504 -2.58 12.97 19.47
CA ARG A 504 -3.11 11.75 20.07
C ARG A 504 -2.69 10.47 19.33
N THR A 505 -2.66 10.53 17.99
CA THR A 505 -2.37 9.37 17.14
C THR A 505 -0.87 9.04 17.14
N GLY A 506 -0.03 10.06 17.25
CA GLY A 506 1.42 9.92 17.24
C GLY A 506 2.05 10.13 15.85
N THR A 507 3.37 10.13 15.86
CA THR A 507 4.21 10.39 14.67
C THR A 507 4.42 9.14 13.83
N ARG A 508 5.21 9.27 12.76
CA ARG A 508 5.65 8.18 11.88
C ARG A 508 6.11 6.96 12.69
N LEU A 509 5.61 5.78 12.30
CA LEU A 509 5.95 4.51 12.92
C LEU A 509 6.71 3.63 11.92
N VAL A 510 7.86 3.12 12.37
CA VAL A 510 8.68 2.15 11.64
C VAL A 510 9.10 1.06 12.62
N ASP A 511 8.84 -0.20 12.27
CA ASP A 511 9.26 -1.32 13.11
C ASP A 511 10.80 -1.47 13.10
N PRO A 512 11.38 -1.97 14.20
CA PRO A 512 12.81 -2.26 14.26
C PRO A 512 13.22 -3.23 13.14
N GLN A 513 14.33 -2.94 12.47
CA GLN A 513 14.90 -3.85 11.49
C GLN A 513 15.72 -4.94 12.21
N PRO A 514 15.71 -6.20 11.74
CA PRO A 514 16.58 -7.23 12.28
C PRO A 514 18.04 -6.77 12.18
N GLY A 515 18.79 -6.82 13.27
CA GLY A 515 20.19 -6.43 13.32
C GLY A 515 20.50 -4.96 13.62
N ALA A 516 19.53 -4.09 13.70
CA ALA A 516 19.71 -2.76 14.26
C ALA A 516 19.81 -2.86 15.80
N THR A 517 20.99 -3.20 16.31
CA THR A 517 21.29 -2.99 17.72
C THR A 517 21.42 -1.49 17.95
N ASP A 518 20.73 -0.99 18.95
CA ASP A 518 20.84 0.40 19.41
C ASP A 518 22.33 0.79 19.47
N GLY A 519 22.76 1.67 18.57
CA GLY A 519 24.11 2.22 18.48
C GLY A 519 24.22 3.49 19.33
#